data_7f4b95eb5f0c0c2b577604baad3cc149
#
_entry.id   7f4b95eb5f0c0c2b577604baad3cc149
#
_cell.length_a   1.000
_cell.length_b   1.000
_cell.length_c   1.000
_cell.angle_alpha   90.00
_cell.angle_beta   90.00
_cell.angle_gamma   90.00
#
_symmetry.space_group_name_H-M   'P 1'
#
loop_
_entity.id
_entity.type
_entity.pdbx_description
1 polymer ?
#
loop_
_entity_poly.entity_id
_entity_poly.type
_entity_poly.pdbx_seq_one_letter_code
_entity_poly.pdbx_strand_id
1 'polypeptide(L)'
;NYAVTEWAVAWRRTDGGKRSTTFWTQEARPWMHFTYLVNGTEQMFLTGKPTWPAERTLMTSALLDALLISKSKNNAIVPTPHLNFKYTTDWNWKQPAPPPPGRPLNQQ
;
A
#
# COMPACT_ATOMS: atom_id res chain seq x y z
N ASN A 1 -13.37 7.75 -18.84
CA ASN A 1 -14.24 7.44 -17.70
C ASN A 1 -13.42 6.66 -16.68
N TYR A 2 -13.01 7.30 -15.60
CA TYR A 2 -12.41 6.62 -14.46
C TYR A 2 -13.55 5.99 -13.66
N ALA A 3 -13.67 4.68 -13.74
CA ALA A 3 -14.72 3.94 -13.04
C ALA A 3 -14.45 3.79 -11.52
N VAL A 4 -13.23 4.08 -11.08
CA VAL A 4 -12.83 3.98 -9.68
C VAL A 4 -12.07 5.24 -9.29
N THR A 5 -12.59 5.95 -8.32
CA THR A 5 -12.00 7.17 -7.75
C THR A 5 -11.31 6.92 -6.41
N GLU A 6 -11.37 5.69 -5.90
CA GLU A 6 -10.87 5.33 -4.59
C GLU A 6 -10.00 4.06 -4.67
N TRP A 7 -9.05 3.95 -3.77
CA TRP A 7 -8.26 2.74 -3.59
C TRP A 7 -8.99 1.78 -2.66
N ALA A 8 -9.21 0.56 -3.11
CA ALA A 8 -9.90 -0.46 -2.34
C ALA A 8 -9.26 -1.83 -2.52
N VAL A 9 -9.34 -2.63 -1.48
CA VAL A 9 -8.95 -4.04 -1.52
C VAL A 9 -10.01 -4.90 -0.85
N ALA A 10 -10.29 -6.05 -1.45
CA ALA A 10 -11.16 -7.06 -0.87
C ALA A 10 -10.47 -8.43 -0.92
N TRP A 11 -10.68 -9.22 0.13
CA TRP A 11 -10.11 -10.56 0.21
C TRP A 11 -11.07 -11.54 0.88
N ARG A 12 -10.87 -12.81 0.58
CA ARG A 12 -11.56 -13.91 1.24
C ARG A 12 -10.56 -14.63 2.15
N ARG A 13 -10.96 -14.85 3.37
CA ARG A 13 -10.18 -15.62 4.34
C ARG A 13 -10.34 -17.13 4.10
N THR A 14 -9.46 -17.90 4.67
CA THR A 14 -9.49 -19.38 4.61
C THR A 14 -10.73 -19.97 5.30
N ASP A 15 -11.30 -19.26 6.28
CA ASP A 15 -12.57 -19.60 6.94
C ASP A 15 -13.82 -19.24 6.10
N GLY A 16 -13.63 -18.75 4.87
CA GLY A 16 -14.71 -18.31 3.98
C GLY A 16 -15.19 -16.88 4.22
N GLY A 17 -14.77 -16.25 5.31
CA GLY A 17 -15.12 -14.86 5.65
C GLY A 17 -14.60 -13.88 4.60
N LYS A 18 -15.41 -12.88 4.26
CA LYS A 18 -15.02 -11.80 3.35
C LYS A 18 -14.67 -10.55 4.14
N ARG A 19 -13.67 -9.83 3.71
CA ARG A 19 -13.27 -8.52 4.23
C ARG A 19 -12.96 -7.59 3.08
N SER A 20 -13.21 -6.31 3.29
CA SER A 20 -12.83 -5.25 2.35
C SER A 20 -12.47 -3.99 3.13
N THR A 21 -11.65 -3.16 2.52
CA THR A 21 -11.34 -1.84 3.03
C THR A 21 -11.06 -0.89 1.88
N THR A 22 -11.35 0.38 2.09
CA THR A 22 -10.90 1.47 1.25
C THR A 22 -9.83 2.26 1.98
N PHE A 23 -8.95 2.88 1.24
CA PHE A 23 -7.89 3.71 1.81
C PHE A 23 -7.60 4.91 0.92
N TRP A 24 -7.17 5.97 1.56
CA TRP A 24 -6.84 7.22 0.91
C TRP A 24 -5.33 7.36 0.83
N THR A 25 -4.84 7.67 -0.35
CA THR A 25 -3.42 7.90 -0.58
C THR A 25 -3.03 9.35 -0.46
N GLN A 26 -4.00 10.26 -0.31
CA GLN A 26 -3.78 11.71 -0.24
C GLN A 26 -2.92 12.24 -1.39
N GLU A 27 -3.27 11.85 -2.60
CA GLU A 27 -2.55 12.24 -3.82
C GLU A 27 -2.71 13.71 -4.19
N ALA A 28 -3.65 14.41 -3.57
CA ALA A 28 -3.77 15.85 -3.71
C ALA A 28 -2.75 16.59 -2.85
N ARG A 29 -2.45 17.84 -3.23
CA ARG A 29 -1.56 18.67 -2.40
C ARG A 29 -2.05 18.71 -0.95
N PRO A 30 -1.15 18.59 0.02
CA PRO A 30 0.32 18.67 -0.04
C PRO A 30 1.04 17.30 -0.26
N TRP A 31 0.46 16.33 -0.93
CA TRP A 31 1.11 15.07 -1.30
C TRP A 31 1.61 14.24 -0.10
N MET A 32 0.78 14.09 0.91
CA MET A 32 1.14 13.45 2.18
C MET A 32 1.65 12.02 2.04
N HIS A 33 1.20 11.28 1.03
CA HIS A 33 1.71 9.94 0.74
C HIS A 33 3.22 9.93 0.47
N PHE A 34 3.76 10.96 -0.19
CA PHE A 34 5.21 11.12 -0.36
C PHE A 34 5.91 11.50 0.93
N THR A 35 5.31 12.31 1.78
CA THR A 35 5.86 12.66 3.10
C THR A 35 6.11 11.39 3.92
N TYR A 36 5.21 10.47 3.88
CA TYR A 36 5.34 9.18 4.56
C TYR A 36 6.49 8.33 3.99
N LEU A 37 6.59 8.25 2.69
CA LEU A 37 7.68 7.53 2.03
C LEU A 37 9.04 8.15 2.36
N VAL A 38 9.15 9.48 2.27
CA VAL A 38 10.36 10.24 2.56
C VAL A 38 10.78 10.06 4.01
N ASN A 39 9.86 10.14 4.96
CA ASN A 39 10.15 9.92 6.37
C ASN A 39 10.71 8.51 6.63
N GLY A 40 10.11 7.47 6.04
CA GLY A 40 10.64 6.11 6.14
C GLY A 40 12.04 5.97 5.55
N THR A 41 12.30 6.64 4.43
CA THR A 41 13.61 6.65 3.78
C THR A 41 14.63 7.40 4.64
N GLU A 42 14.29 8.55 5.18
CA GLU A 42 15.13 9.33 6.09
C GLU A 42 15.54 8.50 7.31
N GLN A 43 14.59 7.83 7.96
CA GLN A 43 14.86 6.96 9.09
C GLN A 43 15.83 5.83 8.72
N MET A 44 15.68 5.26 7.54
CA MET A 44 16.63 4.25 7.05
C MET A 44 18.05 4.79 6.94
N PHE A 45 18.24 5.99 6.41
CA PHE A 45 19.56 6.62 6.30
C PHE A 45 20.13 6.99 7.67
N LEU A 46 19.32 7.55 8.57
CA LEU A 46 19.77 7.95 9.91
C LEU A 46 20.13 6.78 10.80
N THR A 47 19.45 5.66 10.66
CA THR A 47 19.65 4.49 11.51
C THR A 47 20.57 3.43 10.91
N GLY A 48 20.84 3.49 9.62
CA GLY A 48 21.57 2.46 8.87
C GLY A 48 20.81 1.13 8.77
N LYS A 49 19.50 1.12 9.07
CA LYS A 49 18.65 -0.07 9.04
C LYS A 49 17.44 0.16 8.13
N PRO A 50 17.02 -0.85 7.38
CA PRO A 50 15.78 -0.76 6.62
C PRO A 50 14.59 -0.42 7.53
N THR A 51 13.78 0.54 7.15
CA THR A 51 12.57 0.93 7.89
C THR A 51 11.53 -0.20 7.90
N TRP A 52 11.51 -0.99 6.85
CA TRP A 52 10.67 -2.20 6.75
C TRP A 52 11.46 -3.30 6.03
N PRO A 53 11.14 -4.58 6.30
CA PRO A 53 11.85 -5.70 5.71
C PRO A 53 11.60 -5.78 4.19
N ALA A 54 12.57 -6.31 3.47
CA ALA A 54 12.48 -6.49 2.00
C ALA A 54 11.31 -7.39 1.61
N GLU A 55 10.92 -8.32 2.46
CA GLU A 55 9.78 -9.22 2.30
C GLU A 55 8.46 -8.46 2.13
N ARG A 56 8.32 -7.30 2.78
CA ARG A 56 7.15 -6.43 2.56
C ARG A 56 7.08 -5.97 1.11
N THR A 57 8.20 -5.53 0.55
CA THR A 57 8.25 -5.07 -0.84
C THR A 57 8.04 -6.24 -1.80
N LEU A 58 8.66 -7.39 -1.53
CA LEU A 58 8.45 -8.60 -2.31
C LEU A 58 6.97 -9.00 -2.33
N MET A 59 6.32 -9.03 -1.16
CA MET A 59 4.90 -9.38 -1.05
C MET A 59 4.01 -8.43 -1.86
N THR A 60 4.18 -7.13 -1.71
CA THR A 60 3.34 -6.14 -2.39
C THR A 60 3.54 -6.15 -3.91
N SER A 61 4.79 -6.25 -4.37
CA SER A 61 5.12 -6.29 -5.80
C SER A 61 4.62 -7.56 -6.46
N ALA A 62 4.84 -8.71 -5.84
CA ALA A 62 4.41 -9.99 -6.40
C ALA A 62 2.88 -10.19 -6.34
N LEU A 63 2.19 -9.62 -5.35
CA LEU A 63 0.73 -9.57 -5.36
C LEU A 63 0.21 -8.73 -6.52
N LEU A 64 0.81 -7.57 -6.77
CA LEU A 64 0.44 -6.72 -7.90
C LEU A 64 0.64 -7.45 -9.23
N ASP A 65 1.79 -8.11 -9.41
CA ASP A 65 2.08 -8.91 -10.61
C ASP A 65 1.03 -10.02 -10.80
N ALA A 66 0.74 -10.80 -9.76
CA ALA A 66 -0.28 -11.85 -9.82
C ALA A 66 -1.68 -11.30 -10.16
N LEU A 67 -2.05 -10.13 -9.63
CA LEU A 67 -3.31 -9.47 -9.95
C LEU A 67 -3.37 -9.01 -11.40
N LEU A 68 -2.29 -8.48 -11.95
CA LEU A 68 -2.20 -8.10 -13.37
C LEU A 68 -2.30 -9.32 -14.29
N ILE A 69 -1.63 -10.41 -13.94
CA ILE A 69 -1.74 -11.69 -14.66
C ILE A 69 -3.18 -12.22 -14.58
N SER A 70 -3.80 -12.20 -13.40
CA SER A 70 -5.20 -12.61 -13.23
C SER A 70 -6.12 -11.77 -14.12
N LYS A 71 -5.96 -10.46 -14.11
CA LYS A 71 -6.74 -9.54 -14.96
C LYS A 71 -6.58 -9.86 -16.45
N SER A 72 -5.35 -10.11 -16.92
CA SER A 72 -5.10 -10.46 -18.32
C SER A 72 -5.73 -11.79 -18.73
N LYS A 73 -6.02 -12.66 -17.77
CA LYS A 73 -6.66 -13.98 -17.93
C LYS A 73 -8.13 -13.99 -17.53
N ASN A 74 -8.85 -12.89 -17.73
CA ASN A 74 -10.26 -12.73 -17.38
C ASN A 74 -10.58 -13.04 -15.91
N ASN A 75 -9.73 -12.55 -14.99
CA ASN A 75 -9.84 -12.74 -13.54
C ASN A 75 -9.71 -14.21 -13.09
N ALA A 76 -8.92 -14.99 -13.82
CA ALA A 76 -8.60 -16.35 -13.42
C ALA A 76 -7.79 -16.37 -12.11
N ILE A 77 -7.95 -17.44 -11.35
CA ILE A 77 -7.14 -17.68 -10.15
C ILE A 77 -5.69 -17.95 -10.57
N VAL A 78 -4.76 -17.17 -10.02
CA VAL A 78 -3.32 -17.33 -10.21
C VAL A 78 -2.72 -17.88 -8.93
N PRO A 79 -2.16 -19.12 -8.95
CA PRO A 79 -1.45 -19.65 -7.80
C PRO A 79 -0.20 -18.86 -7.48
N THR A 80 0.02 -18.55 -6.20
CA THR A 80 1.18 -17.78 -5.73
C THR A 80 1.96 -18.52 -4.64
N PRO A 81 2.46 -19.74 -4.88
CA PRO A 81 3.15 -20.53 -3.86
C PRO A 81 4.43 -19.85 -3.35
N HIS A 82 5.06 -19.02 -4.16
CA HIS A 82 6.24 -18.24 -3.82
C HIS A 82 5.95 -17.11 -2.79
N LEU A 83 4.68 -16.80 -2.53
CA LEU A 83 4.27 -15.81 -1.52
C LEU A 83 3.90 -16.46 -0.17
N ASN A 84 4.16 -17.75 0.00
CA ASN A 84 3.91 -18.44 1.27
C ASN A 84 5.01 -18.16 2.29
N PHE A 85 5.20 -16.89 2.65
CA PHE A 85 6.10 -16.46 3.71
C PHE A 85 5.40 -15.43 4.60
N LYS A 86 5.95 -15.24 5.79
CA LYS A 86 5.47 -14.24 6.75
C LYS A 86 6.60 -13.29 7.06
N TYR A 87 6.25 -12.06 7.32
CA TYR A 87 7.17 -11.06 7.85
C TYR A 87 6.50 -10.27 8.97
N THR A 88 7.32 -9.70 9.83
CA THR A 88 6.90 -8.77 10.86
C THR A 88 7.60 -7.44 10.63
N THR A 89 6.97 -6.37 11.05
CA THR A 89 7.58 -5.05 11.10
C THR A 89 7.35 -4.45 12.48
N ASP A 90 8.39 -3.92 13.05
CA ASP A 90 8.40 -3.19 14.30
C ASP A 90 8.38 -1.68 14.09
N TRP A 91 8.30 -1.25 12.84
CA TRP A 91 8.24 0.16 12.51
C TRP A 91 6.97 0.80 13.04
N ASN A 92 7.16 1.66 14.05
CA ASN A 92 6.10 2.48 14.59
C ASN A 92 5.98 3.76 13.77
N TRP A 93 4.88 3.85 13.09
CA TRP A 93 4.50 5.03 12.34
C TRP A 93 4.30 6.21 13.29
N LYS A 94 5.14 7.21 13.17
CA LYS A 94 4.86 8.51 13.78
C LYS A 94 4.16 9.36 12.73
N GLN A 95 2.93 9.73 13.01
CA GLN A 95 2.22 10.63 12.14
C GLN A 95 2.99 11.95 12.07
N PRO A 96 3.44 12.39 10.88
CA PRO A 96 4.07 13.70 10.74
C PRO A 96 3.09 14.78 11.17
N ALA A 97 3.61 15.94 11.56
CA ALA A 97 2.78 17.10 11.84
C ALA A 97 1.79 17.34 10.70
N PRO A 98 0.55 17.73 11.00
CA PRO A 98 -0.42 18.03 9.95
C PRO A 98 0.18 19.10 9.01
N PRO A 99 -0.03 18.97 7.71
CA PRO A 99 0.46 19.96 6.77
C PRO A 99 -0.18 21.32 7.08
N PRO A 100 0.48 22.41 6.71
CA PRO A 100 -0.15 23.72 6.77
C PRO A 100 -1.46 23.69 5.96
N PRO A 101 -2.44 24.54 6.31
CA PRO A 101 -3.72 24.56 5.61
C PRO A 101 -3.50 24.69 4.11
N GLY A 102 -3.90 23.67 3.38
CA GLY A 102 -3.82 23.61 1.93
C GLY A 102 -5.14 23.99 1.28
N ARG A 103 -5.15 24.05 -0.04
CA ARG A 103 -6.42 24.19 -0.77
C ARG A 103 -7.31 22.98 -0.47
N PRO A 104 -8.61 23.19 -0.24
CA PRO A 104 -9.56 22.10 -0.15
C PRO A 104 -9.48 21.19 -1.38
N LEU A 105 -9.59 19.87 -1.20
CA LEU A 105 -9.45 18.87 -2.26
C LEU A 105 -10.47 19.02 -3.40
N ASN A 106 -11.56 19.71 -3.15
CA ASN A 106 -12.65 19.96 -4.08
C ASN A 106 -12.48 21.23 -4.96
N GLN A 107 -11.33 21.88 -4.91
CA GLN A 107 -11.03 23.09 -5.71
C GLN A 107 -9.96 22.81 -6.80
N GLN A 108 -9.97 21.61 -7.36
CA GLN A 108 -9.19 21.30 -8.57
C GLN A 108 -9.99 21.58 -9.83
#